data_bd8ada4c6771ebcab13ddd567a8a14dc
#
_entry.id   bd8ada4c6771ebcab13ddd567a8a14dc
#
_cell.length_a   1.000
_cell.length_b   1.000
_cell.length_c   1.000
_cell.angle_alpha   90.00
_cell.angle_beta   90.00
_cell.angle_gamma   90.00
#
_symmetry.space_group_name_H-M   'P 1'
#
loop_
_entity.id
_entity.type
_entity.pdbx_description
1 polymer ?
#
loop_
_entity_poly.entity_id
_entity_poly.type
_entity_poly.pdbx_seq_one_letter_code
_entity_poly.pdbx_strand_id
1 'polypeptide(L)'
;AWCEARVFYHGIGKGTREDYSKLKTKIASLEKKHKLSGNRIFHLAIPPEGFGPTVKSLGNSGLHASEGWTRLVIEKPFGRDYKTALALNNLITQFFTEDQIYRIDHYLGKETVQNILAFRFGNSLFESVWNREKIEKVEIVVAEELGIESRADYYEKSGALRDMVQNHLTQLLTLTAMEIPLAFNAEDLRFEKVKVLRSIAPIHAEDVVYGQYTEGELGGNGVRGYHQEEGVRSDSKTPTFVALKMRVENWRWHGVPFYLTTGKRLKEQKSEITITFRCPPVALFKSSEEGGTHPNVLVIAIQPNEGFRISFQVKKPGSEIAVQSEWMHFSYADAFGPIPDAYYTLLRDVMLGDQSLFVSADETLASWKLYTPVLNAHRAIHPYPAGSWGPKEAEKL
;
A
#
# COMPACT_ATOMS: atom_id res chain seq x y z
N ALA A 1 -24.73 21.52 -15.06
CA ALA A 1 -26.12 21.06 -15.25
C ALA A 1 -26.45 19.78 -14.47
N TRP A 2 -25.79 18.61 -14.72
CA TRP A 2 -26.14 17.35 -14.02
C TRP A 2 -25.79 17.39 -12.53
N CYS A 3 -24.59 17.86 -12.18
CA CYS A 3 -24.14 17.98 -10.79
C CYS A 3 -25.00 18.98 -10.00
N GLU A 4 -25.31 20.13 -10.56
CA GLU A 4 -26.17 21.16 -9.93
C GLU A 4 -27.53 20.63 -9.54
N ALA A 5 -28.08 19.70 -10.31
CA ALA A 5 -29.38 19.10 -10.06
C ALA A 5 -29.34 17.94 -9.05
N ARG A 6 -28.14 17.40 -8.71
CA ARG A 6 -27.98 16.14 -7.96
C ARG A 6 -26.99 16.20 -6.81
N VAL A 7 -26.24 17.29 -6.67
CA VAL A 7 -25.34 17.51 -5.54
C VAL A 7 -26.02 18.44 -4.53
N PHE A 8 -26.13 17.99 -3.28
CA PHE A 8 -26.80 18.71 -2.22
C PHE A 8 -25.86 18.87 -1.03
N TYR A 9 -25.70 20.10 -0.57
CA TYR A 9 -24.96 20.39 0.65
C TYR A 9 -25.87 20.29 1.87
N HIS A 10 -25.33 19.74 2.97
CA HIS A 10 -25.96 19.73 4.29
C HIS A 10 -24.89 19.87 5.38
N GLY A 11 -24.92 20.96 6.12
CA GLY A 11 -24.00 21.15 7.24
C GLY A 11 -24.42 20.35 8.46
N ILE A 12 -23.49 19.56 9.01
CA ILE A 12 -23.73 18.77 10.25
C ILE A 12 -23.32 19.53 11.51
N GLY A 13 -23.14 20.83 11.44
CA GLY A 13 -22.88 21.71 12.59
C GLY A 13 -21.78 21.18 13.52
N LYS A 14 -22.15 20.92 14.78
CA LYS A 14 -21.24 20.33 15.80
C LYS A 14 -21.25 18.78 15.80
N GLY A 15 -21.96 18.14 14.89
CA GLY A 15 -22.08 16.70 14.83
C GLY A 15 -22.94 16.09 15.97
N THR A 16 -23.88 16.86 16.48
CA THR A 16 -24.80 16.40 17.54
C THR A 16 -25.83 15.40 17.01
N ARG A 17 -26.50 14.69 17.89
CA ARG A 17 -27.60 13.78 17.53
C ARG A 17 -28.72 14.51 16.76
N GLU A 18 -28.98 15.75 17.08
CA GLU A 18 -29.99 16.57 16.38
C GLU A 18 -29.53 16.89 14.95
N ASP A 19 -28.24 17.22 14.74
CA ASP A 19 -27.68 17.50 13.43
C ASP A 19 -27.79 16.27 12.50
N TYR A 20 -27.48 15.07 13.02
CA TYR A 20 -27.64 13.83 12.26
C TYR A 20 -29.12 13.43 12.05
N SER A 21 -30.02 13.81 12.94
CA SER A 21 -31.47 13.65 12.73
C SER A 21 -31.95 14.53 11.58
N LYS A 22 -31.48 15.79 11.50
CA LYS A 22 -31.75 16.68 10.36
C LYS A 22 -31.19 16.12 9.04
N LEU A 23 -29.96 15.57 9.07
CA LEU A 23 -29.37 14.87 7.92
C LEU A 23 -30.25 13.68 7.48
N LYS A 24 -30.71 12.85 8.41
CA LYS A 24 -31.62 11.73 8.12
C LYS A 24 -32.89 12.20 7.43
N THR A 25 -33.52 13.24 7.94
CA THR A 25 -34.74 13.84 7.35
C THR A 25 -34.45 14.35 5.93
N LYS A 26 -33.30 15.01 5.73
CA LYS A 26 -32.88 15.49 4.42
C LYS A 26 -32.69 14.36 3.42
N ILE A 27 -31.97 13.28 3.81
CA ILE A 27 -31.76 12.10 2.96
C ILE A 27 -33.09 11.47 2.59
N ALA A 28 -33.98 11.21 3.55
CA ALA A 28 -35.29 10.63 3.31
C ALA A 28 -36.15 11.48 2.36
N SER A 29 -36.08 12.81 2.48
CA SER A 29 -36.76 13.73 1.56
C SER A 29 -36.23 13.64 0.13
N LEU A 30 -34.89 13.53 -0.02
CA LEU A 30 -34.25 13.38 -1.34
C LEU A 30 -34.56 12.02 -1.96
N GLU A 31 -34.49 10.94 -1.18
CA GLU A 31 -34.84 9.60 -1.62
C GLU A 31 -36.27 9.55 -2.16
N LYS A 32 -37.23 10.12 -1.41
CA LYS A 32 -38.63 10.20 -1.84
C LYS A 32 -38.78 11.06 -3.12
N LYS A 33 -38.15 12.25 -3.14
CA LYS A 33 -38.23 13.19 -4.27
C LYS A 33 -37.70 12.59 -5.57
N HIS A 34 -36.59 11.85 -5.47
CA HIS A 34 -35.90 11.28 -6.61
C HIS A 34 -36.23 9.80 -6.86
N LYS A 35 -37.14 9.21 -6.09
CA LYS A 35 -37.56 7.80 -6.17
C LYS A 35 -36.37 6.84 -6.09
N LEU A 36 -35.46 7.07 -5.11
CA LEU A 36 -34.30 6.21 -4.88
C LEU A 36 -34.67 5.00 -4.04
N SER A 37 -33.95 3.90 -4.22
CA SER A 37 -34.20 2.60 -3.57
C SER A 37 -33.74 2.53 -2.10
N GLY A 38 -33.22 3.62 -1.53
CA GLY A 38 -32.68 3.63 -0.16
C GLY A 38 -31.25 3.08 -0.07
N ASN A 39 -30.59 2.80 -1.18
CA ASN A 39 -29.18 2.42 -1.20
C ASN A 39 -28.30 3.60 -0.81
N ARG A 40 -27.43 3.42 0.19
CA ARG A 40 -26.64 4.51 0.76
C ARG A 40 -25.15 4.14 0.86
N ILE A 41 -24.30 5.09 0.52
CA ILE A 41 -22.86 5.03 0.78
C ILE A 41 -22.48 6.21 1.65
N PHE A 42 -21.86 5.95 2.80
CA PHE A 42 -21.28 6.96 3.66
C PHE A 42 -19.76 6.91 3.47
N HIS A 43 -19.19 7.89 2.77
CA HIS A 43 -17.75 8.00 2.56
C HIS A 43 -17.14 8.98 3.58
N LEU A 44 -16.32 8.47 4.49
CA LEU A 44 -15.67 9.27 5.52
C LEU A 44 -14.37 9.88 5.01
N ALA A 45 -14.48 10.87 4.15
CA ALA A 45 -13.35 11.70 3.68
C ALA A 45 -13.08 12.86 4.67
N ILE A 46 -12.80 12.50 5.92
CA ILE A 46 -12.61 13.41 7.07
C ILE A 46 -11.33 13.03 7.83
N PRO A 47 -10.80 13.90 8.72
CA PRO A 47 -9.67 13.53 9.56
C PRO A 47 -9.96 12.30 10.43
N PRO A 48 -8.95 11.47 10.73
CA PRO A 48 -9.12 10.20 11.45
C PRO A 48 -9.79 10.32 12.82
N GLU A 49 -9.58 11.43 13.51
CA GLU A 49 -10.19 11.74 14.78
C GLU A 49 -11.73 11.85 14.68
N GLY A 50 -12.23 12.14 13.48
CA GLY A 50 -13.65 12.23 13.16
C GLY A 50 -14.33 10.89 12.89
N PHE A 51 -13.60 9.81 12.60
CA PHE A 51 -14.20 8.52 12.22
C PHE A 51 -15.09 7.95 13.31
N GLY A 52 -14.56 7.80 14.53
CA GLY A 52 -15.33 7.26 15.65
C GLY A 52 -16.60 8.06 15.99
N PRO A 53 -16.50 9.36 16.22
CA PRO A 53 -17.67 10.21 16.44
C PRO A 53 -18.71 10.13 15.32
N THR A 54 -18.28 10.15 14.06
CA THR A 54 -19.18 10.08 12.90
C THR A 54 -19.91 8.74 12.83
N VAL A 55 -19.19 7.62 12.95
CA VAL A 55 -19.78 6.26 12.95
C VAL A 55 -20.83 6.13 14.07
N LYS A 56 -20.49 6.60 15.29
CA LYS A 56 -21.41 6.61 16.41
C LYS A 56 -22.68 7.42 16.11
N SER A 57 -22.52 8.56 15.49
CA SER A 57 -23.65 9.44 15.17
C SER A 57 -24.51 8.87 14.04
N LEU A 58 -23.92 8.25 13.02
CA LEU A 58 -24.64 7.50 11.97
C LEU A 58 -25.44 6.34 12.59
N GLY A 59 -24.83 5.57 13.47
CA GLY A 59 -25.48 4.48 14.19
C GLY A 59 -26.64 4.94 15.05
N ASN A 60 -26.39 5.89 15.95
CA ASN A 60 -27.38 6.39 16.91
C ASN A 60 -28.56 7.11 16.26
N SER A 61 -28.38 7.70 15.07
CA SER A 61 -29.46 8.32 14.31
C SER A 61 -30.23 7.31 13.43
N GLY A 62 -29.77 6.05 13.36
CA GLY A 62 -30.34 5.03 12.49
C GLY A 62 -30.10 5.27 11.00
N LEU A 63 -29.06 6.02 10.65
CA LEU A 63 -28.62 6.22 9.24
C LEU A 63 -27.89 5.00 8.69
N HIS A 64 -27.31 4.16 9.55
CA HIS A 64 -26.62 2.92 9.21
C HIS A 64 -27.55 1.84 8.62
N ALA A 65 -28.85 2.02 8.73
CA ALA A 65 -29.86 1.13 8.18
C ALA A 65 -30.82 1.89 7.24
N SER A 66 -31.30 1.23 6.21
CA SER A 66 -32.23 1.76 5.22
C SER A 66 -33.10 0.63 4.65
N GLU A 67 -34.07 0.95 3.78
CA GLU A 67 -34.83 -0.05 3.03
C GLU A 67 -33.96 -0.78 2.00
N GLY A 68 -32.89 -0.11 1.49
CA GLY A 68 -31.87 -0.69 0.64
C GLY A 68 -30.64 -1.13 1.43
N TRP A 69 -29.54 -1.33 0.73
CA TRP A 69 -28.24 -1.60 1.37
C TRP A 69 -27.56 -0.31 1.85
N THR A 70 -26.76 -0.42 2.89
CA THR A 70 -25.92 0.70 3.39
C THR A 70 -24.47 0.26 3.44
N ARG A 71 -23.55 1.08 2.91
CA ARG A 71 -22.11 0.84 2.88
C ARG A 71 -21.34 1.99 3.48
N LEU A 72 -20.31 1.66 4.23
CA LEU A 72 -19.43 2.60 4.92
C LEU A 72 -18.03 2.54 4.29
N VAL A 73 -17.62 3.63 3.69
CA VAL A 73 -16.27 3.78 3.10
C VAL A 73 -15.41 4.59 4.06
N ILE A 74 -14.26 4.05 4.41
CA ILE A 74 -13.35 4.67 5.38
C ILE A 74 -11.98 4.83 4.72
N GLU A 75 -11.43 6.05 4.83
CA GLU A 75 -10.08 6.38 4.40
C GLU A 75 -9.02 5.97 5.43
N LYS A 76 -7.77 5.82 4.99
CA LYS A 76 -6.64 5.64 5.90
C LYS A 76 -6.41 6.90 6.76
N PRO A 77 -5.84 6.74 7.98
CA PRO A 77 -5.36 5.53 8.63
C PRO A 77 -6.43 4.81 9.48
N PHE A 78 -6.35 3.48 9.53
CA PHE A 78 -7.23 2.66 10.38
C PHE A 78 -6.57 2.40 11.74
N GLY A 79 -6.59 3.41 12.61
CA GLY A 79 -5.84 3.43 13.85
C GLY A 79 -4.38 3.91 13.68
N ARG A 80 -3.64 3.95 14.78
CA ARG A 80 -2.22 4.36 14.85
C ARG A 80 -1.30 3.28 15.44
N ASP A 81 -1.91 2.26 16.00
CA ASP A 81 -1.32 1.06 16.59
C ASP A 81 -2.40 -0.02 16.72
N TYR A 82 -2.03 -1.20 17.16
CA TYR A 82 -2.96 -2.31 17.35
C TYR A 82 -4.16 -1.96 18.26
N LYS A 83 -3.89 -1.26 19.39
CA LYS A 83 -4.93 -0.91 20.38
C LYS A 83 -5.98 0.03 19.79
N THR A 84 -5.53 1.06 19.10
CA THR A 84 -6.44 2.06 18.51
C THR A 84 -7.18 1.52 17.30
N ALA A 85 -6.53 0.65 16.50
CA ALA A 85 -7.17 -0.03 15.37
C ALA A 85 -8.27 -0.98 15.86
N LEU A 86 -7.99 -1.77 16.90
CA LEU A 86 -8.97 -2.68 17.52
C LEU A 86 -10.16 -1.89 18.10
N ALA A 87 -9.89 -0.78 18.81
CA ALA A 87 -10.94 0.07 19.38
C ALA A 87 -11.84 0.68 18.29
N LEU A 88 -11.24 1.17 17.18
CA LEU A 88 -11.98 1.70 16.03
C LEU A 88 -12.82 0.60 15.37
N ASN A 89 -12.23 -0.57 15.14
CA ASN A 89 -12.95 -1.70 14.55
C ASN A 89 -14.15 -2.12 15.44
N ASN A 90 -13.95 -2.30 16.73
CA ASN A 90 -15.01 -2.65 17.68
C ASN A 90 -16.12 -1.61 17.72
N LEU A 91 -15.81 -0.35 17.52
CA LEU A 91 -16.83 0.70 17.45
C LEU A 91 -17.65 0.61 16.16
N ILE A 92 -16.98 0.41 15.02
CA ILE A 92 -17.65 0.33 13.72
C ILE A 92 -18.58 -0.89 13.66
N THR A 93 -18.12 -2.03 14.18
CA THR A 93 -18.89 -3.29 14.18
C THR A 93 -20.10 -3.31 15.12
N GLN A 94 -20.28 -2.28 15.96
CA GLN A 94 -21.54 -2.07 16.68
C GLN A 94 -22.70 -1.68 15.76
N PHE A 95 -22.42 -1.14 14.59
CA PHE A 95 -23.43 -0.56 13.70
C PHE A 95 -23.39 -1.12 12.28
N PHE A 96 -22.23 -1.57 11.81
CA PHE A 96 -22.01 -2.08 10.45
C PHE A 96 -21.38 -3.47 10.50
N THR A 97 -21.85 -4.37 9.68
CA THR A 97 -21.24 -5.69 9.46
C THR A 97 -20.03 -5.57 8.51
N GLU A 98 -19.10 -6.52 8.51
CA GLU A 98 -17.87 -6.42 7.71
C GLU A 98 -18.13 -6.33 6.21
N ASP A 99 -19.21 -6.94 5.72
CA ASP A 99 -19.66 -6.85 4.33
C ASP A 99 -20.17 -5.46 3.93
N GLN A 100 -20.46 -4.61 4.90
CA GLN A 100 -20.84 -3.21 4.68
C GLN A 100 -19.65 -2.24 4.73
N ILE A 101 -18.45 -2.70 5.17
CA ILE A 101 -17.30 -1.82 5.45
C ILE A 101 -16.27 -1.92 4.33
N TYR A 102 -15.93 -0.80 3.75
CA TYR A 102 -14.96 -0.64 2.65
C TYR A 102 -13.79 0.23 3.13
N ARG A 103 -12.70 -0.42 3.59
CA ARG A 103 -11.47 0.28 4.01
C ARG A 103 -10.58 0.49 2.80
N ILE A 104 -10.38 1.75 2.40
CA ILE A 104 -9.61 2.11 1.21
C ILE A 104 -8.11 2.05 1.50
N ASP A 105 -7.41 1.24 0.72
CA ASP A 105 -6.02 1.43 0.38
C ASP A 105 -5.94 1.67 -1.13
N HIS A 106 -5.66 2.91 -1.53
CA HIS A 106 -5.70 3.30 -2.95
C HIS A 106 -4.69 2.55 -3.83
N TYR A 107 -3.65 1.93 -3.25
CA TYR A 107 -2.75 1.06 -4.01
C TYR A 107 -3.47 -0.16 -4.58
N LEU A 108 -4.44 -0.73 -3.86
CA LEU A 108 -5.24 -1.85 -4.36
C LEU A 108 -6.12 -1.47 -5.57
N GLY A 109 -6.48 -0.20 -5.71
CA GLY A 109 -7.21 0.31 -6.87
C GLY A 109 -6.34 0.51 -8.12
N LYS A 110 -5.00 0.44 -8.01
CA LYS A 110 -4.11 0.60 -9.17
C LYS A 110 -4.14 -0.66 -10.05
N GLU A 111 -4.34 -0.50 -11.35
CA GLU A 111 -4.36 -1.60 -12.33
C GLU A 111 -3.08 -2.46 -12.26
N THR A 112 -1.92 -1.85 -12.10
CA THR A 112 -0.64 -2.54 -11.99
C THR A 112 -0.51 -3.36 -10.71
N VAL A 113 -1.14 -2.95 -9.62
CA VAL A 113 -1.19 -3.74 -8.37
C VAL A 113 -2.13 -4.93 -8.53
N GLN A 114 -3.29 -4.75 -9.15
CA GLN A 114 -4.22 -5.84 -9.48
C GLN A 114 -3.57 -6.83 -10.46
N ASN A 115 -2.74 -6.33 -11.38
CA ASN A 115 -2.01 -7.16 -12.33
C ASN A 115 -1.02 -8.14 -11.67
N ILE A 116 -0.56 -7.89 -10.44
CA ILE A 116 0.27 -8.86 -9.71
C ILE A 116 -0.45 -10.22 -9.64
N LEU A 117 -1.74 -10.22 -9.36
CA LEU A 117 -2.57 -11.42 -9.30
C LEU A 117 -2.73 -12.08 -10.68
N ALA A 118 -3.05 -11.28 -11.71
CA ALA A 118 -3.18 -11.76 -13.08
C ALA A 118 -1.83 -12.29 -13.61
N PHE A 119 -0.73 -11.59 -13.33
CA PHE A 119 0.61 -11.99 -13.72
C PHE A 119 1.00 -13.34 -13.09
N ARG A 120 0.75 -13.50 -11.79
CA ARG A 120 1.08 -14.72 -11.08
C ARG A 120 0.16 -15.88 -11.47
N PHE A 121 -1.14 -15.69 -11.35
CA PHE A 121 -2.13 -16.77 -11.40
C PHE A 121 -2.69 -17.03 -12.80
N GLY A 122 -2.57 -16.06 -13.71
CA GLY A 122 -2.93 -16.21 -15.12
C GLY A 122 -1.81 -16.81 -15.99
N ASN A 123 -0.59 -16.96 -15.46
CA ASN A 123 0.57 -17.44 -16.23
C ASN A 123 1.27 -18.60 -15.51
N SER A 124 1.04 -19.82 -15.96
CA SER A 124 1.65 -21.04 -15.38
C SER A 124 3.19 -21.02 -15.34
N LEU A 125 3.81 -20.24 -16.23
CA LEU A 125 5.25 -20.05 -16.28
C LEU A 125 5.81 -19.45 -14.98
N PHE A 126 5.12 -18.49 -14.40
CA PHE A 126 5.62 -17.78 -13.21
C PHE A 126 5.27 -18.49 -11.91
N GLU A 127 4.05 -18.99 -11.73
CA GLU A 127 3.65 -19.58 -10.47
C GLU A 127 4.49 -20.79 -10.06
N SER A 128 4.93 -21.60 -11.04
CA SER A 128 5.79 -22.77 -10.77
C SER A 128 7.18 -22.41 -10.22
N VAL A 129 7.66 -21.21 -10.49
CA VAL A 129 8.97 -20.70 -10.04
C VAL A 129 8.84 -19.67 -8.91
N TRP A 130 7.61 -19.39 -8.43
CA TRP A 130 7.31 -18.36 -7.44
C TRP A 130 7.46 -18.89 -6.01
N ASN A 131 8.67 -19.31 -5.66
CA ASN A 131 8.96 -19.97 -4.38
C ASN A 131 10.44 -19.87 -4.01
N ARG A 132 10.76 -20.26 -2.77
CA ARG A 132 12.10 -20.25 -2.17
C ARG A 132 13.17 -21.01 -2.94
N GLU A 133 12.79 -21.97 -3.77
CA GLU A 133 13.78 -22.76 -4.53
C GLU A 133 14.33 -21.99 -5.73
N LYS A 134 13.55 -21.03 -6.24
CA LYS A 134 13.87 -20.24 -7.42
C LYS A 134 14.12 -18.77 -7.13
N ILE A 135 13.47 -18.21 -6.10
CA ILE A 135 13.63 -16.81 -5.73
C ILE A 135 14.69 -16.67 -4.64
N GLU A 136 15.61 -15.73 -4.84
CA GLU A 136 16.67 -15.37 -3.90
C GLU A 136 16.21 -14.29 -2.92
N LYS A 137 15.58 -13.22 -3.41
CA LYS A 137 15.05 -12.12 -2.62
C LYS A 137 13.91 -11.40 -3.33
N VAL A 138 13.11 -10.68 -2.53
CA VAL A 138 12.06 -9.77 -3.00
C VAL A 138 12.30 -8.39 -2.41
N GLU A 139 12.27 -7.35 -3.25
CA GLU A 139 12.45 -5.96 -2.85
C GLU A 139 11.21 -5.17 -3.26
N ILE A 140 10.59 -4.46 -2.30
CA ILE A 140 9.41 -3.61 -2.53
C ILE A 140 9.81 -2.19 -2.17
N VAL A 141 9.88 -1.32 -3.16
CA VAL A 141 10.32 0.07 -3.00
C VAL A 141 9.18 1.01 -3.37
N VAL A 142 8.90 1.94 -2.47
CA VAL A 142 8.00 3.08 -2.72
C VAL A 142 8.75 4.35 -2.35
N ALA A 143 9.38 4.97 -3.33
CA ALA A 143 10.18 6.18 -3.21
C ALA A 143 9.38 7.40 -3.65
N GLU A 144 9.45 8.49 -2.87
CA GLU A 144 8.81 9.77 -3.16
C GLU A 144 9.86 10.88 -3.28
N GLU A 145 9.83 11.64 -4.38
CA GLU A 145 10.63 12.87 -4.53
C GLU A 145 10.08 14.02 -3.66
N LEU A 146 8.77 14.02 -3.44
CA LEU A 146 8.11 15.05 -2.64
C LEU A 146 8.50 14.92 -1.16
N GLY A 147 8.54 16.08 -0.47
CA GLY A 147 8.66 16.15 0.99
C GLY A 147 7.31 15.95 1.68
N ILE A 148 7.17 16.56 2.86
CA ILE A 148 5.90 16.54 3.60
C ILE A 148 4.94 17.63 3.14
N GLU A 149 5.43 18.64 2.41
CA GLU A 149 4.68 19.80 1.93
C GLU A 149 3.88 20.46 3.08
N SER A 150 2.61 20.79 2.88
CA SER A 150 1.75 21.41 3.89
C SER A 150 1.20 20.43 4.96
N ARG A 151 1.68 19.19 5.04
CA ARG A 151 1.13 18.13 5.90
C ARG A 151 1.95 17.85 7.15
N ALA A 152 2.70 18.83 7.68
CA ALA A 152 3.56 18.65 8.85
C ALA A 152 2.82 18.06 10.06
N ASP A 153 1.66 18.62 10.44
CA ASP A 153 0.86 18.14 11.59
C ASP A 153 0.44 16.68 11.49
N TYR A 154 0.12 16.22 10.29
CA TYR A 154 -0.21 14.82 10.03
C TYR A 154 1.04 13.95 10.09
N TYR A 155 2.10 14.39 9.40
CA TYR A 155 3.30 13.58 9.22
C TYR A 155 4.10 13.43 10.51
N GLU A 156 4.15 14.45 11.36
CA GLU A 156 4.74 14.39 12.71
C GLU A 156 4.13 13.29 13.59
N LYS A 157 2.86 12.95 13.35
CA LYS A 157 2.13 11.90 14.08
C LYS A 157 2.24 10.53 13.43
N SER A 158 2.50 10.47 12.12
CA SER A 158 2.52 9.20 11.37
C SER A 158 3.94 8.69 11.12
N GLY A 159 4.80 9.48 10.52
CA GLY A 159 6.10 9.05 10.02
C GLY A 159 5.99 8.00 8.92
N ALA A 160 7.11 7.63 8.31
CA ALA A 160 7.14 6.74 7.14
C ALA A 160 6.52 5.35 7.38
N LEU A 161 6.67 4.78 8.58
CA LEU A 161 6.16 3.44 8.86
C LEU A 161 4.63 3.38 8.86
N ARG A 162 3.96 4.33 9.54
CA ARG A 162 2.48 4.38 9.57
C ARG A 162 1.91 4.89 8.26
N ASP A 163 2.61 5.82 7.59
CA ASP A 163 2.09 6.44 6.38
C ASP A 163 2.15 5.48 5.18
N MET A 164 3.17 4.63 5.10
CA MET A 164 3.45 3.84 3.90
C MET A 164 3.58 2.34 4.17
N VAL A 165 4.31 1.92 5.20
CA VAL A 165 4.65 0.49 5.37
C VAL A 165 3.46 -0.31 5.85
N GLN A 166 2.79 0.13 6.91
CA GLN A 166 1.71 -0.59 7.56
C GLN A 166 0.50 -0.84 6.62
N ASN A 167 0.37 -0.03 5.59
CA ASN A 167 -0.67 -0.10 4.58
C ASN A 167 -0.10 -0.52 3.21
N HIS A 168 0.29 0.40 2.36
CA HIS A 168 0.63 0.18 0.95
C HIS A 168 1.70 -0.90 0.73
N LEU A 169 2.87 -0.80 1.40
CA LEU A 169 3.92 -1.79 1.21
C LEU A 169 3.50 -3.16 1.74
N THR A 170 2.72 -3.19 2.81
CA THR A 170 2.16 -4.43 3.36
C THR A 170 1.18 -5.07 2.38
N GLN A 171 0.33 -4.28 1.70
CA GLN A 171 -0.55 -4.81 0.66
C GLN A 171 0.26 -5.39 -0.51
N LEU A 172 1.29 -4.68 -0.98
CA LEU A 172 2.18 -5.19 -2.04
C LEU A 172 2.88 -6.49 -1.62
N LEU A 173 3.39 -6.57 -0.38
CA LEU A 173 3.99 -7.77 0.17
C LEU A 173 2.99 -8.93 0.19
N THR A 174 1.77 -8.71 0.69
CA THR A 174 0.78 -9.79 0.78
C THR A 174 0.36 -10.32 -0.58
N LEU A 175 0.12 -9.45 -1.57
CA LEU A 175 -0.21 -9.83 -2.95
C LEU A 175 0.95 -10.59 -3.63
N THR A 176 2.18 -10.20 -3.33
CA THR A 176 3.38 -10.88 -3.86
C THR A 176 3.57 -12.25 -3.22
N ALA A 177 3.28 -12.40 -1.92
CA ALA A 177 3.63 -13.59 -1.14
C ALA A 177 2.48 -14.59 -0.93
N MET A 178 1.21 -14.21 -1.21
CA MET A 178 0.06 -15.08 -0.96
C MET A 178 0.04 -16.35 -1.82
N GLU A 179 -0.64 -17.37 -1.34
CA GLU A 179 -0.98 -18.56 -2.14
C GLU A 179 -2.09 -18.24 -3.14
N ILE A 180 -2.31 -19.13 -4.10
CA ILE A 180 -3.41 -19.03 -5.05
C ILE A 180 -4.73 -19.12 -4.27
N PRO A 181 -5.62 -18.12 -4.33
CA PRO A 181 -6.92 -18.20 -3.68
C PRO A 181 -7.79 -19.26 -4.32
N LEU A 182 -8.73 -19.83 -3.54
CA LEU A 182 -9.66 -20.85 -4.04
C LEU A 182 -10.55 -20.31 -5.17
N ALA A 183 -10.98 -19.05 -5.04
CA ALA A 183 -11.71 -18.31 -6.06
C ALA A 183 -11.31 -16.83 -6.03
N PHE A 184 -11.54 -16.13 -7.16
CA PHE A 184 -11.30 -14.69 -7.23
C PHE A 184 -12.49 -13.93 -6.64
N ASN A 185 -12.58 -13.90 -5.31
CA ASN A 185 -13.56 -13.16 -4.53
C ASN A 185 -12.92 -12.53 -3.29
N ALA A 186 -13.64 -11.64 -2.62
CA ALA A 186 -13.10 -10.90 -1.48
C ALA A 186 -12.71 -11.80 -0.30
N GLU A 187 -13.47 -12.85 -0.01
CA GLU A 187 -13.24 -13.74 1.14
C GLU A 187 -11.94 -14.52 0.96
N ASP A 188 -11.78 -15.21 -0.18
CA ASP A 188 -10.62 -16.04 -0.45
C ASP A 188 -9.33 -15.21 -0.59
N LEU A 189 -9.41 -14.04 -1.27
CA LEU A 189 -8.27 -13.12 -1.40
C LEU A 189 -7.80 -12.61 -0.04
N ARG A 190 -8.73 -12.14 0.80
CA ARG A 190 -8.43 -11.65 2.16
C ARG A 190 -7.87 -12.74 3.05
N PHE A 191 -8.41 -13.94 2.94
CA PHE A 191 -7.93 -15.09 3.69
C PHE A 191 -6.46 -15.40 3.40
N GLU A 192 -6.07 -15.45 2.12
CA GLU A 192 -4.69 -15.69 1.72
C GLU A 192 -3.75 -14.57 2.16
N LYS A 193 -4.17 -13.32 2.07
CA LYS A 193 -3.38 -12.16 2.56
C LYS A 193 -3.16 -12.22 4.07
N VAL A 194 -4.18 -12.58 4.85
CA VAL A 194 -4.08 -12.75 6.31
C VAL A 194 -3.14 -13.90 6.67
N LYS A 195 -3.14 -15.00 5.91
CA LYS A 195 -2.17 -16.11 6.10
C LYS A 195 -0.73 -15.62 5.95
N VAL A 196 -0.44 -14.80 4.94
CA VAL A 196 0.90 -14.20 4.80
C VAL A 196 1.25 -13.37 6.03
N LEU A 197 0.37 -12.43 6.43
CA LEU A 197 0.64 -11.56 7.58
C LEU A 197 0.92 -12.33 8.87
N ARG A 198 0.19 -13.42 9.10
CA ARG A 198 0.38 -14.30 10.26
C ARG A 198 1.63 -15.16 10.18
N SER A 199 2.18 -15.34 8.99
CA SER A 199 3.42 -16.09 8.75
C SER A 199 4.68 -15.23 8.84
N ILE A 200 4.55 -13.90 8.96
CA ILE A 200 5.71 -13.02 9.09
C ILE A 200 6.30 -13.18 10.49
N ALA A 201 7.60 -13.46 10.54
CA ALA A 201 8.36 -13.54 11.79
C ALA A 201 8.37 -12.16 12.51
N PRO A 202 8.52 -12.15 13.84
CA PRO A 202 8.74 -10.90 14.57
C PRO A 202 9.90 -10.09 13.98
N ILE A 203 9.69 -8.78 13.82
CA ILE A 203 10.69 -7.87 13.28
C ILE A 203 11.62 -7.44 14.40
N HIS A 204 12.91 -7.72 14.27
CA HIS A 204 13.93 -7.37 15.25
C HIS A 204 14.53 -5.98 15.01
N ALA A 205 15.32 -5.50 15.97
CA ALA A 205 15.92 -4.16 15.90
C ALA A 205 16.88 -4.02 14.72
N GLU A 206 17.66 -5.05 14.45
CA GLU A 206 18.59 -5.13 13.33
C GLU A 206 17.94 -5.22 11.96
N ASP A 207 16.66 -5.57 11.91
CA ASP A 207 15.89 -5.69 10.68
C ASP A 207 15.31 -4.35 10.21
N VAL A 208 15.55 -3.23 10.92
CA VAL A 208 14.91 -1.95 10.61
C VAL A 208 15.90 -0.80 10.68
N VAL A 209 15.92 0.01 9.62
CA VAL A 209 16.67 1.27 9.57
C VAL A 209 15.69 2.42 9.36
N TYR A 210 15.77 3.42 10.24
CA TYR A 210 15.03 4.68 10.10
C TYR A 210 15.95 5.80 9.63
N GLY A 211 15.41 6.66 8.76
CA GLY A 211 16.11 7.84 8.27
C GLY A 211 15.27 9.11 8.33
N GLN A 212 15.97 10.25 8.27
CA GLN A 212 15.34 11.56 8.15
C GLN A 212 16.15 12.39 7.15
N TYR A 213 15.47 13.00 6.15
CA TYR A 213 16.19 13.77 5.14
C TYR A 213 16.73 15.08 5.68
N THR A 214 17.95 15.40 5.27
CA THR A 214 18.62 16.68 5.45
C THR A 214 18.57 17.49 4.16
N GLU A 215 19.13 18.69 4.17
CA GLU A 215 19.34 19.46 2.95
C GLU A 215 20.03 18.62 1.87
N GLY A 216 19.67 18.87 0.62
CA GLY A 216 20.25 18.17 -0.53
C GLY A 216 19.84 18.81 -1.84
N GLU A 217 19.92 18.03 -2.92
CA GLU A 217 19.62 18.49 -4.27
C GLU A 217 18.73 17.48 -4.99
N LEU A 218 17.66 17.97 -5.63
CA LEU A 218 16.74 17.19 -6.46
C LEU A 218 16.57 17.88 -7.81
N GLY A 219 16.84 17.16 -8.90
CA GLY A 219 16.71 17.70 -10.25
C GLY A 219 17.51 18.98 -10.50
N GLY A 220 18.66 19.14 -9.84
CA GLY A 220 19.51 20.33 -9.95
C GLY A 220 19.06 21.51 -9.05
N ASN A 221 18.05 21.33 -8.21
CA ASN A 221 17.56 22.34 -7.29
C ASN A 221 17.87 21.98 -5.84
N GLY A 222 18.38 22.92 -5.06
CA GLY A 222 18.55 22.76 -3.62
C GLY A 222 17.20 22.61 -2.91
N VAL A 223 17.06 21.62 -2.04
CA VAL A 223 15.85 21.39 -1.25
C VAL A 223 16.18 21.37 0.25
N ARG A 224 15.20 21.82 1.04
CA ARG A 224 15.32 21.90 2.49
C ARG A 224 15.34 20.53 3.15
N GLY A 225 16.03 20.45 4.29
CA GLY A 225 15.95 19.31 5.19
C GLY A 225 14.64 19.31 5.98
N TYR A 226 14.30 18.17 6.57
CA TYR A 226 13.04 17.95 7.29
C TYR A 226 12.77 18.98 8.40
N HIS A 227 13.78 19.31 9.20
CA HIS A 227 13.66 20.30 10.28
C HIS A 227 13.45 21.74 9.78
N GLN A 228 13.63 21.99 8.49
CA GLN A 228 13.44 23.31 7.88
C GLN A 228 12.09 23.41 7.16
N GLU A 229 11.32 22.33 7.09
CA GLU A 229 9.97 22.35 6.54
C GLU A 229 9.02 23.10 7.48
N GLU A 230 8.06 23.81 6.89
CA GLU A 230 7.11 24.59 7.67
C GLU A 230 6.23 23.71 8.57
N GLY A 231 6.11 24.07 9.84
CA GLY A 231 5.32 23.33 10.83
C GLY A 231 6.04 22.13 11.46
N VAL A 232 7.28 21.84 11.08
CA VAL A 232 8.10 20.78 11.70
C VAL A 232 8.85 21.35 12.91
N ARG A 233 8.87 20.58 14.00
CA ARG A 233 9.65 20.95 15.19
C ARG A 233 11.13 20.74 14.92
N SER A 234 11.95 21.65 15.42
CA SER A 234 13.42 21.60 15.25
C SER A 234 14.09 20.39 15.92
N ASP A 235 13.42 19.76 16.90
CA ASP A 235 13.87 18.56 17.63
C ASP A 235 13.11 17.28 17.20
N SER A 236 12.38 17.34 16.10
CA SER A 236 11.57 16.20 15.62
C SER A 236 12.42 14.96 15.34
N LYS A 237 11.93 13.83 15.85
CA LYS A 237 12.49 12.48 15.59
C LYS A 237 11.57 11.65 14.72
N THR A 238 10.73 12.28 13.91
CA THR A 238 9.81 11.58 13.02
C THR A 238 10.57 11.03 11.82
N PRO A 239 10.57 9.71 11.58
CA PRO A 239 11.26 9.13 10.43
C PRO A 239 10.58 9.50 9.11
N THR A 240 11.36 9.98 8.16
CA THR A 240 10.92 10.25 6.77
C THR A 240 11.34 9.15 5.79
N PHE A 241 12.11 8.18 6.29
CA PHE A 241 12.55 6.99 5.59
C PHE A 241 12.47 5.79 6.52
N VAL A 242 12.14 4.65 5.96
CA VAL A 242 12.26 3.37 6.65
C VAL A 242 12.59 2.27 5.65
N ALA A 243 13.57 1.43 6.01
CA ALA A 243 13.87 0.17 5.35
C ALA A 243 13.71 -0.97 6.35
N LEU A 244 13.09 -2.06 5.91
CA LEU A 244 12.85 -3.25 6.71
C LEU A 244 13.27 -4.50 5.96
N LYS A 245 13.90 -5.43 6.67
CA LYS A 245 14.08 -6.81 6.23
C LYS A 245 13.06 -7.70 6.92
N MET A 246 12.25 -8.39 6.17
CA MET A 246 11.16 -9.22 6.68
C MET A 246 11.35 -10.67 6.24
N ARG A 247 10.87 -11.60 7.07
CA ARG A 247 10.93 -13.04 6.83
C ARG A 247 9.53 -13.62 6.89
N VAL A 248 9.10 -14.26 5.80
CA VAL A 248 7.81 -14.95 5.72
C VAL A 248 8.05 -16.42 6.00
N GLU A 249 7.70 -16.88 7.21
CA GLU A 249 7.96 -18.23 7.72
C GLU A 249 6.85 -19.21 7.33
N ASN A 250 6.78 -19.50 6.04
CA ASN A 250 5.91 -20.53 5.49
C ASN A 250 6.67 -21.42 4.50
N TRP A 251 6.02 -22.45 4.01
CA TRP A 251 6.68 -23.43 3.12
C TRP A 251 7.20 -22.80 1.82
N ARG A 252 6.48 -21.83 1.27
CA ARG A 252 6.82 -21.15 0.01
C ARG A 252 8.03 -20.22 0.17
N TRP A 253 8.17 -19.52 1.30
CA TRP A 253 9.07 -18.39 1.43
C TRP A 253 10.17 -18.53 2.47
N HIS A 254 10.18 -19.60 3.28
CA HIS A 254 11.21 -19.76 4.31
C HIS A 254 12.61 -19.63 3.73
N GLY A 255 13.40 -18.71 4.30
CA GLY A 255 14.76 -18.39 3.87
C GLY A 255 14.87 -17.35 2.73
N VAL A 256 13.75 -16.83 2.19
CA VAL A 256 13.75 -15.73 1.24
C VAL A 256 13.52 -14.40 1.97
N PRO A 257 14.46 -13.46 1.96
CA PRO A 257 14.26 -12.14 2.56
C PRO A 257 13.35 -11.27 1.68
N PHE A 258 12.47 -10.53 2.35
CA PHE A 258 11.66 -9.47 1.77
C PHE A 258 12.16 -8.12 2.30
N TYR A 259 12.59 -7.23 1.41
CA TYR A 259 13.03 -5.89 1.75
C TYR A 259 11.95 -4.88 1.39
N LEU A 260 11.48 -4.11 2.36
CA LEU A 260 10.51 -3.05 2.17
C LEU A 260 11.18 -1.71 2.42
N THR A 261 11.17 -0.83 1.44
CA THR A 261 11.82 0.49 1.55
C THR A 261 10.87 1.58 1.09
N THR A 262 10.76 2.62 1.91
CA THR A 262 10.04 3.85 1.54
C THR A 262 10.70 5.07 2.17
N GLY A 263 10.56 6.20 1.50
CA GLY A 263 11.07 7.48 2.02
C GLY A 263 10.66 8.66 1.17
N LYS A 264 10.77 9.84 1.76
CA LYS A 264 10.53 11.14 1.12
C LYS A 264 11.85 11.80 0.72
N ARG A 265 11.78 12.74 -0.23
CA ARG A 265 12.96 13.39 -0.80
C ARG A 265 14.03 12.40 -1.28
N LEU A 266 13.59 11.24 -1.78
CA LEU A 266 14.48 10.27 -2.42
C LEU A 266 14.82 10.72 -3.85
N LYS A 267 15.80 10.07 -4.45
CA LYS A 267 16.41 10.45 -5.74
C LYS A 267 15.41 10.53 -6.89
N GLU A 268 14.40 9.68 -6.91
CA GLU A 268 13.35 9.65 -7.93
C GLU A 268 12.06 9.10 -7.35
N GLN A 269 10.94 9.48 -7.97
CA GLN A 269 9.65 8.88 -7.65
C GLN A 269 9.52 7.55 -8.34
N LYS A 270 9.40 6.47 -7.54
CA LYS A 270 9.09 5.15 -8.09
C LYS A 270 8.39 4.24 -7.08
N SER A 271 7.52 3.39 -7.58
CA SER A 271 6.95 2.28 -6.83
C SER A 271 7.13 1.01 -7.65
N GLU A 272 7.88 0.05 -7.14
CA GLU A 272 8.17 -1.20 -7.85
C GLU A 272 8.36 -2.38 -6.90
N ILE A 273 8.14 -3.58 -7.44
CA ILE A 273 8.48 -4.85 -6.81
C ILE A 273 9.54 -5.50 -7.68
N THR A 274 10.71 -5.76 -7.09
CA THR A 274 11.82 -6.44 -7.76
C THR A 274 11.96 -7.84 -7.19
N ILE A 275 11.92 -8.85 -8.04
CA ILE A 275 12.10 -10.24 -7.70
C ILE A 275 13.38 -10.75 -8.35
N THR A 276 14.37 -11.08 -7.53
CA THR A 276 15.63 -11.63 -7.96
C THR A 276 15.57 -13.15 -7.86
N PHE A 277 15.76 -13.82 -8.99
CA PHE A 277 15.84 -15.28 -9.04
C PHE A 277 17.23 -15.76 -8.67
N ARG A 278 17.34 -17.01 -8.22
CA ARG A 278 18.64 -17.63 -7.95
C ARG A 278 19.41 -17.82 -9.25
N CYS A 279 20.71 -17.62 -9.19
CA CYS A 279 21.60 -17.96 -10.31
C CYS A 279 21.51 -19.46 -10.63
N PRO A 280 21.78 -19.85 -11.90
CA PRO A 280 22.01 -21.25 -12.24
C PRO A 280 23.10 -21.85 -11.35
N PRO A 281 22.91 -23.09 -10.85
CA PRO A 281 23.86 -23.71 -9.91
C PRO A 281 25.24 -24.00 -10.55
N VAL A 282 25.32 -23.99 -11.86
CA VAL A 282 26.57 -24.20 -12.62
C VAL A 282 26.71 -23.12 -13.68
N ALA A 283 27.81 -22.39 -13.65
CA ALA A 283 28.16 -21.38 -14.66
C ALA A 283 28.78 -22.08 -15.85
N LEU A 284 27.99 -22.41 -16.86
CA LEU A 284 28.46 -23.06 -18.11
C LEU A 284 29.04 -22.06 -19.12
N PHE A 285 28.62 -20.81 -19.05
CA PHE A 285 29.00 -19.80 -20.05
C PHE A 285 29.87 -18.72 -19.42
N LYS A 286 30.80 -18.18 -20.22
CA LYS A 286 31.50 -16.95 -19.86
C LYS A 286 30.52 -15.79 -19.90
N SER A 287 30.49 -14.96 -18.87
CA SER A 287 29.79 -13.66 -18.92
C SER A 287 30.66 -12.66 -19.70
N SER A 288 30.01 -11.83 -20.51
CA SER A 288 30.67 -10.65 -21.10
C SER A 288 30.66 -9.44 -20.16
N GLU A 289 29.98 -9.56 -19.01
CA GLU A 289 29.85 -8.52 -17.99
C GLU A 289 30.77 -8.83 -16.80
N GLU A 290 31.24 -7.79 -16.14
CA GLU A 290 32.01 -7.95 -14.90
C GLU A 290 31.16 -8.64 -13.81
N GLY A 291 31.75 -9.59 -13.09
CA GLY A 291 31.06 -10.32 -12.01
C GLY A 291 30.49 -11.70 -12.37
N GLY A 292 30.53 -12.12 -13.64
CA GLY A 292 30.09 -13.45 -14.05
C GLY A 292 28.62 -13.52 -14.51
N THR A 293 27.97 -14.67 -14.37
CA THR A 293 26.57 -14.85 -14.76
C THR A 293 25.65 -14.15 -13.75
N HIS A 294 24.82 -13.24 -14.21
CA HIS A 294 23.86 -12.51 -13.38
C HIS A 294 22.54 -13.29 -13.22
N PRO A 295 21.82 -13.13 -12.10
CA PRO A 295 20.50 -13.70 -11.91
C PRO A 295 19.48 -13.10 -12.87
N ASN A 296 18.44 -13.86 -13.22
CA ASN A 296 17.27 -13.26 -13.83
C ASN A 296 16.57 -12.35 -12.80
N VAL A 297 16.05 -11.23 -13.25
CA VAL A 297 15.35 -10.24 -12.40
C VAL A 297 14.03 -9.90 -13.07
N LEU A 298 12.94 -9.99 -12.32
CA LEU A 298 11.63 -9.49 -12.71
C LEU A 298 11.36 -8.21 -11.92
N VAL A 299 11.02 -7.14 -12.61
CA VAL A 299 10.59 -5.88 -12.02
C VAL A 299 9.14 -5.62 -12.41
N ILE A 300 8.26 -5.47 -11.43
CA ILE A 300 6.87 -5.03 -11.62
C ILE A 300 6.82 -3.54 -11.23
N ALA A 301 6.75 -2.67 -12.23
CA ALA A 301 6.68 -1.23 -12.06
C ALA A 301 5.23 -0.80 -11.86
N ILE A 302 4.94 -0.18 -10.69
CA ILE A 302 3.61 0.27 -10.30
C ILE A 302 3.39 1.72 -10.71
N GLN A 303 4.43 2.56 -10.58
CA GLN A 303 4.49 3.95 -11.05
C GLN A 303 5.95 4.45 -11.08
N PRO A 304 6.29 5.42 -11.99
CA PRO A 304 5.42 6.05 -12.97
C PRO A 304 5.20 5.22 -14.23
N ASN A 305 6.10 4.36 -14.62
CA ASN A 305 6.08 3.65 -15.90
C ASN A 305 5.45 2.25 -15.72
N GLU A 306 4.14 2.23 -15.63
CA GLU A 306 3.36 1.03 -15.30
C GLU A 306 3.60 -0.12 -16.27
N GLY A 307 4.02 -1.28 -15.73
CA GLY A 307 4.33 -2.44 -16.53
C GLY A 307 5.18 -3.47 -15.80
N PHE A 308 5.82 -4.33 -16.55
CA PHE A 308 6.84 -5.23 -16.02
C PHE A 308 7.98 -5.43 -17.01
N ARG A 309 9.14 -5.76 -16.47
CA ARG A 309 10.33 -6.11 -17.26
C ARG A 309 11.03 -7.31 -16.62
N ILE A 310 11.57 -8.18 -17.48
CA ILE A 310 12.31 -9.36 -17.03
C ILE A 310 13.63 -9.46 -17.78
N SER A 311 14.72 -9.73 -17.06
CA SER A 311 16.04 -9.93 -17.64
C SER A 311 16.27 -11.39 -18.02
N PHE A 312 16.94 -11.61 -19.14
CA PHE A 312 17.37 -12.92 -19.60
C PHE A 312 18.84 -12.90 -19.98
N GLN A 313 19.53 -14.01 -19.75
CA GLN A 313 20.87 -14.22 -20.27
C GLN A 313 20.78 -14.68 -21.74
N VAL A 314 21.29 -13.89 -22.66
CA VAL A 314 21.29 -14.19 -24.08
C VAL A 314 22.72 -14.33 -24.62
N LYS A 315 22.93 -15.18 -25.63
CA LYS A 315 24.24 -15.30 -26.27
C LYS A 315 24.58 -14.00 -26.98
N LYS A 316 25.74 -13.42 -26.67
CA LYS A 316 26.29 -12.30 -27.41
C LYS A 316 26.65 -12.74 -28.83
N PRO A 317 26.30 -11.98 -29.89
CA PRO A 317 26.77 -12.27 -31.25
C PRO A 317 28.31 -12.33 -31.35
N GLY A 318 28.84 -13.28 -32.10
CA GLY A 318 30.26 -13.49 -32.26
C GLY A 318 30.66 -14.97 -32.24
N SER A 319 31.96 -15.25 -32.33
CA SER A 319 32.52 -16.62 -32.39
C SER A 319 32.54 -17.30 -31.00
N GLU A 320 32.74 -16.54 -29.93
CA GLU A 320 32.73 -17.08 -28.56
C GLU A 320 31.31 -17.26 -28.02
N ILE A 321 31.14 -18.29 -27.18
CA ILE A 321 29.90 -18.48 -26.44
C ILE A 321 29.99 -17.68 -25.13
N ALA A 322 29.65 -16.39 -25.20
CA ALA A 322 29.52 -15.50 -24.06
C ALA A 322 28.08 -15.01 -23.94
N VAL A 323 27.60 -14.82 -22.70
CA VAL A 323 26.25 -14.34 -22.41
C VAL A 323 26.27 -12.93 -21.83
N GLN A 324 25.18 -12.19 -22.05
CA GLN A 324 24.93 -10.89 -21.48
C GLN A 324 23.45 -10.79 -21.08
N SER A 325 23.15 -9.88 -20.13
CA SER A 325 21.77 -9.65 -19.68
C SER A 325 21.03 -8.73 -20.66
N GLU A 326 19.85 -9.17 -21.12
CA GLU A 326 18.95 -8.37 -21.93
C GLU A 326 17.55 -8.33 -21.31
N TRP A 327 16.82 -7.25 -21.55
CA TRP A 327 15.52 -7.01 -20.94
C TRP A 327 14.37 -7.14 -21.96
N MET A 328 13.36 -7.91 -21.58
CA MET A 328 12.05 -7.86 -22.21
C MET A 328 11.12 -7.04 -21.31
N HIS A 329 10.31 -6.18 -21.90
CA HIS A 329 9.42 -5.30 -21.17
C HIS A 329 8.01 -5.28 -21.77
N PHE A 330 7.04 -5.03 -20.90
CA PHE A 330 5.65 -4.76 -21.23
C PHE A 330 5.26 -3.44 -20.58
N SER A 331 4.61 -2.56 -21.34
CA SER A 331 4.09 -1.28 -20.86
C SER A 331 2.56 -1.26 -21.02
N TYR A 332 1.87 -0.86 -19.95
CA TYR A 332 0.42 -0.69 -20.01
C TYR A 332 0.01 0.45 -20.94
N ALA A 333 0.75 1.56 -20.92
CA ALA A 333 0.46 2.72 -21.76
C ALA A 333 0.53 2.36 -23.25
N ASP A 334 1.51 1.51 -23.63
CA ASP A 334 1.67 1.09 -25.03
C ASP A 334 0.58 0.09 -25.45
N ALA A 335 0.15 -0.80 -24.54
CA ALA A 335 -0.79 -1.86 -24.84
C ALA A 335 -2.25 -1.42 -24.78
N PHE A 336 -2.60 -0.56 -23.82
CA PHE A 336 -4.01 -0.24 -23.48
C PHE A 336 -4.30 1.27 -23.45
N GLY A 337 -3.28 2.13 -23.57
CA GLY A 337 -3.44 3.58 -23.42
C GLY A 337 -3.54 4.03 -21.97
N PRO A 338 -4.16 5.18 -21.69
CA PRO A 338 -4.24 5.75 -20.35
C PRO A 338 -4.94 4.84 -19.35
N ILE A 339 -4.34 4.64 -18.19
CA ILE A 339 -4.90 3.84 -17.10
C ILE A 339 -5.89 4.68 -16.28
N PRO A 340 -7.03 4.13 -15.87
CA PRO A 340 -7.97 4.81 -14.98
C PRO A 340 -7.34 5.16 -13.63
N ASP A 341 -7.84 6.22 -12.99
CA ASP A 341 -7.48 6.56 -11.62
C ASP A 341 -7.94 5.45 -10.65
N ALA A 342 -7.12 5.15 -9.65
CA ALA A 342 -7.41 4.10 -8.66
C ALA A 342 -8.75 4.30 -7.93
N TYR A 343 -9.12 5.56 -7.64
CA TYR A 343 -10.40 5.87 -6.98
C TYR A 343 -11.61 5.59 -7.87
N TYR A 344 -11.48 5.68 -9.19
CA TYR A 344 -12.57 5.32 -10.10
C TYR A 344 -12.96 3.85 -9.92
N THR A 345 -11.99 2.95 -9.94
CA THR A 345 -12.20 1.52 -9.73
C THR A 345 -12.77 1.23 -8.34
N LEU A 346 -12.17 1.78 -7.28
CA LEU A 346 -12.63 1.56 -5.91
C LEU A 346 -14.05 2.07 -5.67
N LEU A 347 -14.40 3.28 -6.11
CA LEU A 347 -15.75 3.81 -5.93
C LEU A 347 -16.80 3.02 -6.73
N ARG A 348 -16.45 2.56 -7.94
CA ARG A 348 -17.30 1.65 -8.72
C ARG A 348 -17.55 0.36 -7.96
N ASP A 349 -16.52 -0.25 -7.39
CA ASP A 349 -16.63 -1.52 -6.66
C ASP A 349 -17.45 -1.35 -5.37
N VAL A 350 -17.31 -0.20 -4.68
CA VAL A 350 -18.22 0.15 -3.59
C VAL A 350 -19.67 0.20 -4.06
N MET A 351 -19.97 0.72 -5.24
CA MET A 351 -21.33 0.77 -5.79
C MET A 351 -21.85 -0.62 -6.17
N LEU A 352 -20.99 -1.50 -6.67
CA LEU A 352 -21.35 -2.87 -7.05
C LEU A 352 -21.42 -3.83 -5.86
N GLY A 353 -20.74 -3.52 -4.76
CA GLY A 353 -20.65 -4.39 -3.59
C GLY A 353 -19.46 -5.35 -3.62
N ASP A 354 -18.52 -5.12 -4.51
CA ASP A 354 -17.29 -5.90 -4.57
C ASP A 354 -16.29 -5.39 -3.55
N GLN A 355 -15.84 -6.28 -2.67
CA GLN A 355 -14.87 -5.95 -1.63
C GLN A 355 -13.47 -6.54 -1.90
N SER A 356 -13.22 -7.07 -3.08
CA SER A 356 -11.95 -7.75 -3.43
C SER A 356 -10.74 -6.83 -3.32
N LEU A 357 -10.91 -5.53 -3.55
CA LEU A 357 -9.86 -4.50 -3.48
C LEU A 357 -9.85 -3.70 -2.17
N PHE A 358 -10.57 -4.16 -1.13
CA PHE A 358 -10.68 -3.45 0.14
C PHE A 358 -10.07 -4.26 1.28
N VAL A 359 -9.42 -3.54 2.20
CA VAL A 359 -8.72 -4.13 3.34
C VAL A 359 -9.72 -4.62 4.39
N SER A 360 -9.57 -5.85 4.85
CA SER A 360 -10.40 -6.39 5.92
C SER A 360 -9.94 -5.93 7.30
N ALA A 361 -10.83 -6.11 8.30
CA ALA A 361 -10.48 -5.90 9.71
C ALA A 361 -9.31 -6.80 10.13
N ASP A 362 -9.33 -8.07 9.73
CA ASP A 362 -8.30 -9.04 10.07
C ASP A 362 -6.94 -8.68 9.49
N GLU A 363 -6.88 -8.21 8.24
CA GLU A 363 -5.65 -7.71 7.64
C GLU A 363 -5.12 -6.49 8.41
N THR A 364 -6.00 -5.52 8.70
CA THR A 364 -5.65 -4.31 9.45
C THR A 364 -5.08 -4.65 10.82
N LEU A 365 -5.73 -5.54 11.56
CA LEU A 365 -5.29 -5.93 12.91
C LEU A 365 -4.02 -6.78 12.88
N ALA A 366 -3.89 -7.70 11.92
CA ALA A 366 -2.68 -8.51 11.76
C ALA A 366 -1.47 -7.63 11.41
N SER A 367 -1.63 -6.69 10.49
CA SER A 367 -0.60 -5.70 10.14
C SER A 367 -0.19 -4.84 11.35
N TRP A 368 -1.13 -4.28 12.10
CA TRP A 368 -0.80 -3.52 13.31
C TRP A 368 -0.14 -4.35 14.41
N LYS A 369 -0.55 -5.62 14.56
CA LYS A 369 0.10 -6.54 15.51
C LYS A 369 1.57 -6.74 15.17
N LEU A 370 1.90 -6.80 13.88
CA LEU A 370 3.26 -6.93 13.38
C LEU A 370 4.10 -5.67 13.63
N TYR A 371 3.56 -4.49 13.33
CA TYR A 371 4.33 -3.24 13.36
C TYR A 371 4.30 -2.49 14.71
N THR A 372 3.32 -2.72 15.57
CA THR A 372 3.23 -2.00 16.86
C THR A 372 4.50 -2.16 17.74
N PRO A 373 5.13 -3.34 17.84
CA PRO A 373 6.39 -3.48 18.58
C PRO A 373 7.52 -2.64 17.99
N VAL A 374 7.57 -2.56 16.66
CA VAL A 374 8.57 -1.79 15.92
C VAL A 374 8.43 -0.28 16.16
N LEU A 375 7.19 0.21 16.23
CA LEU A 375 6.88 1.61 16.52
C LEU A 375 7.30 2.05 17.91
N ASN A 376 7.19 1.15 18.89
CA ASN A 376 7.45 1.45 20.31
C ASN A 376 8.94 1.32 20.68
N ALA A 377 9.77 0.75 19.81
CA ALA A 377 11.20 0.61 20.06
C ALA A 377 11.93 1.93 19.81
N HIS A 378 12.75 2.37 20.80
CA HIS A 378 13.65 3.49 20.61
C HIS A 378 14.76 3.11 19.61
N ARG A 379 14.91 3.89 18.54
CA ARG A 379 15.88 3.61 17.47
C ARG A 379 16.59 4.87 17.02
N ALA A 380 17.82 4.68 16.55
CA ALA A 380 18.57 5.73 15.88
C ALA A 380 17.85 6.12 14.57
N ILE A 381 17.81 7.41 14.29
CA ILE A 381 17.35 7.96 13.03
C ILE A 381 18.59 8.49 12.31
N HIS A 382 18.88 7.89 11.16
CA HIS A 382 20.08 8.22 10.39
C HIS A 382 19.77 9.36 9.41
N PRO A 383 20.63 10.39 9.34
CA PRO A 383 20.47 11.45 8.37
C PRO A 383 20.76 10.93 6.95
N TYR A 384 20.02 11.41 5.95
CA TYR A 384 20.35 11.21 4.55
C TYR A 384 20.11 12.48 3.74
N PRO A 385 20.97 12.84 2.80
CA PRO A 385 20.76 13.99 1.94
C PRO A 385 19.53 13.81 1.06
N ALA A 386 18.68 14.84 0.93
CA ALA A 386 17.62 14.85 -0.07
C ALA A 386 18.23 14.60 -1.47
N GLY A 387 17.57 13.80 -2.30
CA GLY A 387 18.07 13.36 -3.60
C GLY A 387 18.97 12.12 -3.56
N SER A 388 19.18 11.52 -2.37
CA SER A 388 19.85 10.22 -2.23
C SER A 388 18.84 9.06 -2.17
N TRP A 389 19.33 7.82 -2.11
CA TRP A 389 18.49 6.63 -1.91
C TRP A 389 18.22 6.29 -0.43
N GLY A 390 18.46 7.22 0.45
CA GLY A 390 18.29 7.02 1.90
C GLY A 390 19.62 6.93 2.64
N PRO A 391 19.58 6.55 3.93
CA PRO A 391 20.79 6.44 4.74
C PRO A 391 21.62 5.21 4.36
N LYS A 392 22.96 5.35 4.41
CA LYS A 392 23.91 4.26 4.09
C LYS A 392 23.73 3.00 4.94
N GLU A 393 23.18 3.15 6.13
CA GLU A 393 22.87 2.04 7.04
C GLU A 393 21.84 1.07 6.44
N ALA A 394 20.98 1.55 5.55
CA ALA A 394 19.98 0.71 4.88
C ALA A 394 20.62 -0.30 3.90
N GLU A 395 21.82 -0.04 3.40
CA GLU A 395 22.56 -0.95 2.52
C GLU A 395 23.06 -2.22 3.26
N LYS A 396 23.01 -2.21 4.59
CA LYS A 396 23.48 -3.32 5.43
C LYS A 396 22.39 -4.31 5.81
N LEU A 397 21.13 -4.03 5.48
CA LEU A 397 20.02 -4.97 5.70
C LEU A 397 20.09 -6.14 4.74
#